data_bb2d043453c6998abb8a5994e96c4a82
#
_entry.id   bb2d043453c6998abb8a5994e96c4a82
#
_cell.length_a   1.000
_cell.length_b   1.000
_cell.length_c   1.000
_cell.angle_alpha   90.00
_cell.angle_beta   90.00
_cell.angle_gamma   90.00
#
_symmetry.space_group_name_H-M   'P 1'
#
loop_
_entity.id
_entity.type
_entity.pdbx_description
1 polymer ?
#
loop_
_entity_poly.entity_id
_entity_poly.type
_entity_poly.pdbx_seq_one_letter_code
_entity_poly.pdbx_strand_id
1 'polypeptide(L)'
;MKKNIIYSLSLFLLLSLSACNQWLEVEPKTEIKSDKMFENETGFRDALIGCYMMMADSTLYGRESTVCFFDVLAQQYDMATNNPYNNLKQYRYESYTGTIDGIWQKTYRIIANLNALLEVSDEKKAILHPTTYGIIKGEA
;
A
#
# COMPACT_ATOMS: atom_id res chain seq x y z
N MET A 1 59.71 11.29 -13.38
CA MET A 1 59.04 9.97 -13.34
C MET A 1 58.03 9.82 -12.23
N LYS A 2 58.30 10.13 -10.94
CA LYS A 2 57.37 9.99 -9.84
C LYS A 2 56.05 10.79 -9.98
N LYS A 3 56.11 12.02 -10.49
CA LYS A 3 54.89 12.86 -10.69
C LYS A 3 53.92 12.27 -11.72
N ASN A 4 54.43 11.69 -12.82
CA ASN A 4 53.57 11.11 -13.86
C ASN A 4 52.87 9.84 -13.38
N ILE A 5 53.51 9.08 -12.46
CA ILE A 5 52.90 7.89 -11.83
C ILE A 5 51.76 8.31 -10.91
N ILE A 6 51.91 9.42 -10.16
CA ILE A 6 50.89 9.95 -9.25
C ILE A 6 49.66 10.42 -10.06
N TYR A 7 49.85 11.12 -11.16
CA TYR A 7 48.74 11.55 -12.02
C TYR A 7 48.02 10.36 -12.69
N SER A 8 48.76 9.34 -13.13
CA SER A 8 48.18 8.12 -13.71
C SER A 8 47.36 7.35 -12.66
N LEU A 9 47.86 7.26 -11.43
CA LEU A 9 47.16 6.59 -10.34
C LEU A 9 45.89 7.36 -9.90
N SER A 10 45.96 8.70 -9.86
CA SER A 10 44.83 9.56 -9.54
C SER A 10 43.74 9.49 -10.62
N LEU A 11 44.13 9.45 -11.91
CA LEU A 11 43.18 9.30 -13.02
C LEU A 11 42.49 7.93 -13.00
N PHE A 12 43.22 6.85 -12.67
CA PHE A 12 42.68 5.51 -12.56
C PHE A 12 41.69 5.40 -11.38
N LEU A 13 41.97 6.06 -10.25
CA LEU A 13 41.09 6.10 -9.10
C LEU A 13 39.77 6.86 -9.36
N LEU A 14 39.86 7.96 -10.16
CA LEU A 14 38.68 8.74 -10.55
C LEU A 14 37.79 7.95 -11.55
N LEU A 15 38.35 7.16 -12.43
CA LEU A 15 37.59 6.31 -13.37
C LEU A 15 36.91 5.12 -12.68
N SER A 16 37.47 4.60 -11.58
CA SER A 16 36.88 3.49 -10.85
C SER A 16 35.65 3.89 -9.98
N LEU A 17 35.48 5.18 -9.67
CA LEU A 17 34.33 5.70 -8.88
C LEU A 17 33.06 5.85 -9.72
N SER A 18 33.12 5.83 -11.04
CA SER A 18 31.95 6.02 -11.92
C SER A 18 31.24 4.72 -12.31
N ALA A 19 31.73 3.54 -11.88
CA ALA A 19 31.24 2.24 -12.36
C ALA A 19 30.08 1.63 -11.58
N CYS A 20 29.57 2.29 -10.50
CA CYS A 20 28.66 1.64 -9.55
C CYS A 20 27.18 1.99 -9.70
N ASN A 21 26.75 2.77 -10.69
CA ASN A 21 25.34 3.18 -10.78
C ASN A 21 24.36 2.04 -11.11
N GLN A 22 24.76 1.05 -11.87
CA GLN A 22 23.87 -0.04 -12.29
C GLN A 22 23.71 -1.17 -11.25
N TRP A 23 24.61 -1.29 -10.29
CA TRP A 23 24.54 -2.36 -9.29
C TRP A 23 23.60 -2.03 -8.11
N LEU A 24 23.24 -0.77 -7.94
CA LEU A 24 22.32 -0.29 -6.90
C LEU A 24 20.85 -0.29 -7.35
N GLU A 25 20.56 -0.49 -8.62
CA GLU A 25 19.19 -0.70 -9.12
C GLU A 25 18.77 -2.16 -8.93
N VAL A 26 18.58 -2.57 -7.69
CA VAL A 26 17.92 -3.84 -7.38
C VAL A 26 16.43 -3.63 -7.59
N GLU A 27 15.90 -4.11 -8.71
CA GLU A 27 14.44 -4.22 -8.87
C GLU A 27 13.92 -5.24 -7.83
N PRO A 28 13.08 -4.83 -6.87
CA PRO A 28 12.49 -5.78 -5.94
C PRO A 28 11.67 -6.79 -6.75
N LYS A 29 11.95 -8.06 -6.58
CA LYS A 29 11.27 -9.15 -7.32
C LYS A 29 9.77 -9.29 -7.00
N THR A 30 9.31 -8.59 -5.98
CA THR A 30 7.94 -8.67 -5.42
C THR A 30 7.16 -7.37 -5.55
N GLU A 31 7.79 -6.27 -5.97
CA GLU A 31 7.11 -4.98 -6.14
C GLU A 31 7.19 -4.54 -7.60
N ILE A 32 6.04 -4.31 -8.21
CA ILE A 32 5.95 -3.73 -9.55
C ILE A 32 6.17 -2.22 -9.41
N LYS A 33 7.17 -1.67 -10.12
CA LYS A 33 7.36 -0.23 -10.17
C LYS A 33 6.08 0.44 -10.69
N SER A 34 5.64 1.51 -10.05
CA SER A 34 4.43 2.26 -10.40
C SER A 34 4.34 2.57 -11.90
N ASP A 35 5.47 2.98 -12.50
CA ASP A 35 5.51 3.33 -13.92
C ASP A 35 5.17 2.14 -14.83
N LYS A 36 5.66 0.94 -14.49
CA LYS A 36 5.36 -0.31 -15.23
C LYS A 36 3.93 -0.80 -14.98
N MET A 37 3.40 -0.60 -13.78
CA MET A 37 2.04 -1.00 -13.43
C MET A 37 1.00 -0.28 -14.29
N PHE A 38 1.18 1.02 -14.52
CA PHE A 38 0.24 1.86 -15.24
C PHE A 38 0.61 2.08 -16.72
N GLU A 39 1.28 1.13 -17.36
CA GLU A 39 1.57 1.13 -18.80
C GLU A 39 0.37 0.70 -19.65
N ASN A 40 -0.58 -0.02 -19.08
CA ASN A 40 -1.75 -0.55 -19.76
C ASN A 40 -2.98 -0.58 -18.86
N GLU A 41 -4.15 -0.75 -19.46
CA GLU A 41 -5.45 -0.76 -18.75
C GLU A 41 -5.55 -1.84 -17.67
N THR A 42 -4.90 -2.99 -17.86
CA THR A 42 -4.92 -4.09 -16.89
C THR A 42 -4.31 -3.67 -15.56
N GLY A 43 -3.19 -2.96 -15.58
CA GLY A 43 -2.55 -2.47 -14.35
C GLY A 43 -3.43 -1.54 -13.52
N PHE A 44 -4.26 -0.73 -14.15
CA PHE A 44 -5.24 0.10 -13.43
C PHE A 44 -6.33 -0.74 -12.77
N ARG A 45 -6.82 -1.76 -13.46
CA ARG A 45 -7.79 -2.71 -12.88
C ARG A 45 -7.19 -3.50 -11.72
N ASP A 46 -5.97 -3.96 -11.88
CA ASP A 46 -5.25 -4.71 -10.85
C ASP A 46 -5.01 -3.85 -9.60
N ALA A 47 -4.71 -2.55 -9.77
CA ALA A 47 -4.58 -1.61 -8.66
C ALA A 47 -5.90 -1.44 -7.90
N LEU A 48 -7.03 -1.29 -8.60
CA LEU A 48 -8.34 -1.22 -7.97
C LEU A 48 -8.69 -2.52 -7.23
N ILE A 49 -8.47 -3.67 -7.86
CA ILE A 49 -8.67 -4.98 -7.23
C ILE A 49 -7.78 -5.13 -5.99
N GLY A 50 -6.54 -4.67 -6.06
CA GLY A 50 -5.63 -4.64 -4.91
C GLY A 50 -6.19 -3.86 -3.72
N CYS A 51 -6.84 -2.72 -3.97
CA CYS A 51 -7.55 -1.96 -2.94
C CYS A 51 -8.72 -2.75 -2.32
N TYR A 52 -9.53 -3.44 -3.13
CA TYR A 52 -10.58 -4.33 -2.64
C TYR A 52 -10.01 -5.49 -1.80
N MET A 53 -8.91 -6.09 -2.24
CA MET A 53 -8.24 -7.14 -1.46
C MET A 53 -7.75 -6.61 -0.10
N MET A 54 -7.24 -5.39 -0.04
CA MET A 54 -6.86 -4.75 1.23
C MET A 54 -8.08 -4.49 2.10
N MET A 55 -9.22 -4.08 1.53
CA MET A 55 -10.47 -3.91 2.27
C MET A 55 -11.00 -5.22 2.85
N ALA A 56 -10.78 -6.35 2.17
CA ALA A 56 -11.18 -7.69 2.63
C ALA A 56 -10.31 -8.25 3.77
N ASP A 57 -9.28 -7.51 4.22
CA ASP A 57 -8.48 -7.90 5.40
C ASP A 57 -9.36 -8.08 6.64
N SER A 58 -9.02 -9.06 7.49
CA SER A 58 -9.77 -9.38 8.71
C SER A 58 -9.88 -8.22 9.71
N THR A 59 -8.94 -7.29 9.68
CA THR A 59 -9.00 -6.06 10.51
C THR A 59 -10.04 -5.07 9.99
N LEU A 60 -10.39 -5.14 8.70
CA LEU A 60 -11.38 -4.28 8.07
C LEU A 60 -12.68 -5.04 7.78
N TYR A 61 -13.15 -4.97 6.54
CA TYR A 61 -14.44 -5.56 6.14
C TYR A 61 -14.47 -7.09 6.20
N GLY A 62 -13.32 -7.76 6.22
CA GLY A 62 -13.26 -9.22 6.35
C GLY A 62 -13.80 -9.74 7.70
N ARG A 63 -13.76 -8.95 8.78
CA ARG A 63 -14.31 -9.33 10.09
C ARG A 63 -14.59 -8.15 11.01
N GLU A 64 -13.55 -7.39 11.42
CA GLU A 64 -13.67 -6.43 12.54
C GLU A 64 -14.67 -5.31 12.23
N SER A 65 -14.65 -4.77 11.01
CA SER A 65 -15.53 -3.65 10.66
C SER A 65 -16.95 -4.05 10.25
N THR A 66 -17.23 -5.36 10.15
CA THR A 66 -18.54 -5.86 9.70
C THR A 66 -19.32 -6.61 10.77
N VAL A 67 -18.70 -7.62 11.39
CA VAL A 67 -19.40 -8.57 12.26
C VAL A 67 -18.79 -8.71 13.65
N CYS A 68 -17.73 -7.97 13.98
CA CYS A 68 -17.07 -8.07 15.29
C CYS A 68 -17.03 -6.74 16.03
N PHE A 69 -16.03 -5.89 15.72
CA PHE A 69 -15.71 -4.73 16.55
C PHE A 69 -16.89 -3.78 16.71
N PHE A 70 -17.50 -3.35 15.62
CA PHE A 70 -18.61 -2.38 15.66
C PHE A 70 -19.92 -3.00 16.17
N ASP A 71 -20.21 -4.26 15.85
CA ASP A 71 -21.42 -4.93 16.33
C ASP A 71 -21.37 -5.20 17.83
N VAL A 72 -20.18 -5.49 18.37
CA VAL A 72 -19.96 -5.61 19.80
C VAL A 72 -20.17 -4.27 20.50
N LEU A 73 -19.64 -3.18 19.95
CA LEU A 73 -19.87 -1.82 20.48
C LEU A 73 -21.33 -1.42 20.43
N ALA A 74 -22.05 -1.85 19.38
CA ALA A 74 -23.49 -1.65 19.23
C ALA A 74 -24.33 -2.56 20.12
N GLN A 75 -23.70 -3.36 21.01
CA GLN A 75 -24.39 -4.30 21.95
C GLN A 75 -25.24 -5.37 21.23
N GLN A 76 -24.89 -5.74 19.99
CA GLN A 76 -25.64 -6.73 19.21
C GLN A 76 -25.46 -8.17 19.71
N TYR A 77 -24.44 -8.43 20.55
CA TYR A 77 -24.15 -9.77 21.04
C TYR A 77 -24.29 -9.87 22.55
N ASP A 78 -24.88 -10.97 22.99
CA ASP A 78 -24.77 -11.43 24.40
C ASP A 78 -23.51 -12.31 24.51
N MET A 79 -22.59 -11.91 25.40
CA MET A 79 -21.26 -12.54 25.50
C MET A 79 -21.02 -13.08 26.90
N ALA A 80 -20.41 -14.28 26.93
CA ALA A 80 -19.88 -14.82 28.18
C ALA A 80 -18.75 -13.92 28.72
N THR A 81 -18.60 -13.89 30.04
CA THR A 81 -17.62 -13.04 30.74
C THR A 81 -16.16 -13.33 30.35
N ASN A 82 -15.87 -14.55 29.90
CA ASN A 82 -14.55 -14.96 29.43
C ASN A 82 -14.31 -14.71 27.92
N ASN A 83 -15.28 -14.11 27.22
CA ASN A 83 -15.11 -13.79 25.81
C ASN A 83 -14.06 -12.69 25.62
N PRO A 84 -13.12 -12.81 24.65
CA PRO A 84 -12.11 -11.78 24.38
C PRO A 84 -12.69 -10.39 24.14
N TYR A 85 -13.87 -10.29 23.54
CA TYR A 85 -14.54 -9.01 23.25
C TYR A 85 -15.37 -8.45 24.44
N ASN A 86 -15.38 -9.09 25.60
CA ASN A 86 -16.18 -8.64 26.74
C ASN A 86 -15.78 -7.25 27.25
N ASN A 87 -14.48 -6.92 27.23
CA ASN A 87 -14.02 -5.58 27.57
C ASN A 87 -14.52 -4.52 26.57
N LEU A 88 -14.55 -4.86 25.28
CA LEU A 88 -15.08 -3.98 24.24
C LEU A 88 -16.58 -3.73 24.44
N LYS A 89 -17.36 -4.76 24.75
CA LYS A 89 -18.78 -4.65 25.11
C LYS A 89 -18.99 -3.70 26.29
N GLN A 90 -18.04 -3.63 27.22
CA GLN A 90 -18.06 -2.73 28.37
C GLN A 90 -17.42 -1.35 28.08
N TYR A 91 -17.12 -1.04 26.81
CA TYR A 91 -16.47 0.19 26.36
C TYR A 91 -15.09 0.42 26.99
N ARG A 92 -14.36 -0.66 27.29
CA ARG A 92 -12.98 -0.64 27.79
C ARG A 92 -12.04 -0.88 26.64
N TYR A 93 -11.43 0.18 26.12
CA TYR A 93 -10.67 0.18 24.87
C TYR A 93 -9.20 -0.16 25.02
N GLU A 94 -8.66 -0.18 26.25
CA GLU A 94 -7.24 -0.34 26.52
C GLU A 94 -6.65 -1.63 25.92
N SER A 95 -7.48 -2.70 25.88
CA SER A 95 -7.09 -3.98 25.28
C SER A 95 -7.20 -4.03 23.76
N TYR A 96 -7.73 -2.98 23.13
CA TYR A 96 -8.07 -2.95 21.69
C TYR A 96 -7.34 -1.84 20.91
N THR A 97 -6.37 -1.17 21.52
CA THR A 97 -5.62 -0.11 20.86
C THR A 97 -4.99 -0.60 19.55
N GLY A 98 -4.42 -1.80 19.52
CA GLY A 98 -3.85 -2.40 18.32
C GLY A 98 -4.88 -2.69 17.22
N THR A 99 -6.12 -3.06 17.58
CA THR A 99 -7.22 -3.25 16.61
C THR A 99 -7.68 -1.91 16.06
N ILE A 100 -7.86 -0.91 16.91
CA ILE A 100 -8.25 0.45 16.52
C ILE A 100 -7.20 1.07 15.61
N ASP A 101 -5.93 1.00 16.00
CA ASP A 101 -4.80 1.49 15.20
C ASP A 101 -4.71 0.75 13.86
N GLY A 102 -4.95 -0.57 13.87
CA GLY A 102 -4.96 -1.39 12.67
C GLY A 102 -6.07 -0.98 11.68
N ILE A 103 -7.30 -0.78 12.18
CA ILE A 103 -8.42 -0.28 11.37
C ILE A 103 -8.06 1.08 10.78
N TRP A 104 -7.58 2.01 11.59
CA TRP A 104 -7.20 3.35 11.17
C TRP A 104 -6.11 3.33 10.10
N GLN A 105 -4.96 2.71 10.39
CA GLN A 105 -3.81 2.70 9.49
C GLN A 105 -4.11 2.01 8.16
N LYS A 106 -4.83 0.87 8.18
CA LYS A 106 -5.18 0.15 6.95
C LYS A 106 -6.17 0.93 6.11
N THR A 107 -7.18 1.56 6.73
CA THR A 107 -8.14 2.40 6.02
C THR A 107 -7.45 3.57 5.32
N TYR A 108 -6.60 4.31 6.03
CA TYR A 108 -5.88 5.44 5.42
C TYR A 108 -4.87 5.00 4.36
N ARG A 109 -4.29 3.81 4.46
CA ARG A 109 -3.45 3.25 3.40
C ARG A 109 -4.26 2.96 2.14
N ILE A 110 -5.47 2.44 2.27
CA ILE A 110 -6.37 2.20 1.13
C ILE A 110 -6.76 3.54 0.49
N ILE A 111 -7.15 4.53 1.27
CA ILE A 111 -7.48 5.88 0.79
C ILE A 111 -6.30 6.49 0.02
N ALA A 112 -5.07 6.36 0.54
CA ALA A 112 -3.88 6.85 -0.16
C ALA A 112 -3.67 6.15 -1.50
N ASN A 113 -3.85 4.83 -1.56
CA ASN A 113 -3.74 4.07 -2.81
C ASN A 113 -4.84 4.44 -3.82
N LEU A 114 -6.07 4.64 -3.37
CA LEU A 114 -7.18 5.07 -4.22
C LEU A 114 -6.95 6.48 -4.77
N ASN A 115 -6.48 7.41 -3.94
CA ASN A 115 -6.13 8.76 -4.39
C ASN A 115 -5.02 8.73 -5.45
N ALA A 116 -3.97 7.94 -5.25
CA ALA A 116 -2.90 7.77 -6.24
C ALA A 116 -3.44 7.15 -7.55
N LEU A 117 -4.33 6.15 -7.45
CA LEU A 117 -4.98 5.54 -8.62
C LEU A 117 -5.81 6.55 -9.39
N LEU A 118 -6.59 7.40 -8.71
CA LEU A 118 -7.39 8.46 -9.32
C LEU A 118 -6.51 9.48 -10.05
N GLU A 119 -5.43 9.95 -9.41
CA GLU A 119 -4.47 10.89 -9.99
C GLU A 119 -3.85 10.34 -11.28
N VAL A 120 -3.27 9.14 -11.23
CA VAL A 120 -2.66 8.50 -12.41
C VAL A 120 -3.69 8.18 -13.48
N SER A 121 -4.95 7.87 -13.12
CA SER A 121 -6.04 7.65 -14.07
C SER A 121 -6.40 8.90 -14.85
N ASP A 122 -6.33 10.07 -14.22
CA ASP A 122 -6.56 11.35 -14.89
C ASP A 122 -5.40 11.71 -15.82
N GLU A 123 -4.15 11.52 -15.37
CA GLU A 123 -2.95 11.77 -16.18
C GLU A 123 -2.85 10.87 -17.40
N LYS A 124 -3.18 9.59 -17.25
CA LYS A 124 -3.06 8.56 -18.31
C LYS A 124 -4.40 8.18 -18.94
N LYS A 125 -5.38 9.05 -18.90
CA LYS A 125 -6.74 8.80 -19.43
C LYS A 125 -6.76 8.28 -20.87
N ALA A 126 -5.80 8.67 -21.69
CA ALA A 126 -5.69 8.24 -23.08
C ALA A 126 -5.42 6.73 -23.26
N ILE A 127 -4.89 6.06 -22.24
CA ILE A 127 -4.61 4.60 -22.23
C ILE A 127 -5.88 3.80 -21.87
N LEU A 128 -6.80 4.43 -21.13
CA LEU A 128 -7.97 3.76 -20.57
C LEU A 128 -9.15 3.79 -21.54
N HIS A 129 -9.84 2.65 -21.67
CA HIS A 129 -11.15 2.65 -22.30
C HIS A 129 -12.13 3.52 -21.48
N PRO A 130 -13.03 4.29 -22.10
CA PRO A 130 -13.96 5.17 -21.39
C PRO A 130 -14.76 4.48 -20.27
N THR A 131 -15.16 3.23 -20.49
CA THR A 131 -15.87 2.43 -19.49
C THR A 131 -15.00 2.12 -18.28
N THR A 132 -13.74 1.68 -18.49
CA THR A 132 -12.80 1.39 -17.40
C THR A 132 -12.46 2.64 -16.61
N TYR A 133 -12.22 3.76 -17.30
CA TYR A 133 -12.02 5.05 -16.64
C TYR A 133 -13.24 5.42 -15.78
N GLY A 134 -14.47 5.24 -16.30
CA GLY A 134 -15.71 5.52 -15.55
C GLY A 134 -15.87 4.61 -14.32
N ILE A 135 -15.49 3.33 -14.42
CA ILE A 135 -15.51 2.39 -13.30
C ILE A 135 -14.51 2.86 -12.22
N ILE A 136 -13.26 3.12 -12.59
CA ILE A 136 -12.23 3.58 -11.65
C ILE A 136 -12.68 4.86 -10.93
N LYS A 137 -13.21 5.84 -11.67
CA LYS A 137 -13.67 7.11 -11.08
C LYS A 137 -14.89 6.96 -10.18
N GLY A 138 -15.71 5.93 -10.41
CA GLY A 138 -16.92 5.68 -9.62
C GLY A 138 -16.72 4.79 -8.40
N GLU A 139 -15.71 3.90 -8.43
CA GLU A 139 -15.47 2.92 -7.37
C GLU A 139 -14.33 3.33 -6.43
N ALA A 140 -13.38 4.15 -6.88
CA ALA A 140 -12.28 4.68 -6.08
C ALA A 140 -12.69 5.95 -5.32
#